data_fce48d027a5fcb73d9743e0e98590cd7
#
_entry.id   fce48d027a5fcb73d9743e0e98590cd7
#
_cell.length_a   1.000
_cell.length_b   1.000
_cell.length_c   1.000
_cell.angle_alpha   90.00
_cell.angle_beta   90.00
_cell.angle_gamma   90.00
#
_symmetry.space_group_name_H-M   'P 1'
#
loop_
_entity.id
_entity.type
_entity.pdbx_description
1 polymer ?
#
loop_
_entity_poly.entity_id
_entity_poly.type
_entity_poly.pdbx_seq_one_letter_code
_entity_poly.pdbx_strand_id
1 'polypeptide(L)'
;MKALVWKGGVDFVVEEVPRPNAEAGRLVVKVEYAAVCGSDFHLAGFGAVPPLIPGHEAAGTVAEVGKRVKGFKAGDRVALNPVQFCGKCYCCRHKFQHLCANYRHLGDRDTPGAWAEFVAIDSANAHLVPAGVDSLSATLTEPVAVCYESFMRAGLKKNDSVLIIGDGPFGFLHAQVARAMAAKTIIVAGHYPRRLERIAAQTGAVTCNTHEEDIAGVVGRHAPKQGLDVVIEATGAGGSPDIGIKALRPRGALVIFSYIWKPQPLEMGLIHMKELSVLGACRSLNAFKPCLDLMKKKKINTALLADVIVPFEEYRTAMEMLKSHKERVFKAVFTPGGKKKA
;
A
#
# COMPACT_ATOMS: atom_id res chain seq x y z
N MET A 1 -0.58 19.71 -19.72
CA MET A 1 0.30 19.09 -18.72
C MET A 1 0.70 17.71 -19.21
N LYS A 2 1.94 17.29 -18.87
CA LYS A 2 2.37 15.90 -19.18
C LYS A 2 1.70 14.88 -18.26
N ALA A 3 1.34 13.73 -18.83
CA ALA A 3 0.86 12.57 -18.10
C ALA A 3 1.33 11.27 -18.78
N LEU A 4 1.48 10.21 -17.98
CA LEU A 4 1.68 8.86 -18.48
C LEU A 4 0.30 8.20 -18.56
N VAL A 5 -0.17 7.98 -19.79
CA VAL A 5 -1.52 7.50 -20.10
C VAL A 5 -1.50 6.04 -20.50
N TRP A 6 -2.30 5.23 -19.86
CA TRP A 6 -2.55 3.85 -20.24
C TRP A 6 -3.52 3.79 -21.43
N LYS A 7 -3.11 3.08 -22.49
CA LYS A 7 -3.87 2.91 -23.73
C LYS A 7 -4.53 1.53 -23.85
N GLY A 8 -4.35 0.68 -22.84
CA GLY A 8 -4.84 -0.69 -22.82
C GLY A 8 -3.70 -1.72 -22.76
N GLY A 9 -3.97 -2.91 -22.22
CA GLY A 9 -2.97 -3.95 -22.06
C GLY A 9 -1.73 -3.49 -21.31
N VAL A 10 -0.56 -3.56 -21.94
CA VAL A 10 0.73 -3.11 -21.40
C VAL A 10 1.21 -1.80 -22.04
N ASP A 11 0.35 -1.12 -22.77
CA ASP A 11 0.71 0.08 -23.53
C ASP A 11 0.48 1.36 -22.72
N PHE A 12 1.56 2.12 -22.54
CA PHE A 12 1.57 3.42 -21.86
C PHE A 12 2.26 4.44 -22.76
N VAL A 13 1.74 5.67 -22.79
CA VAL A 13 2.28 6.76 -23.61
C VAL A 13 2.37 8.04 -22.76
N VAL A 14 3.51 8.71 -22.84
CA VAL A 14 3.63 10.09 -22.28
C VAL A 14 3.03 11.06 -23.28
N GLU A 15 1.99 11.79 -22.86
CA GLU A 15 1.31 12.75 -23.75
C GLU A 15 0.88 14.00 -22.99
N GLU A 16 0.58 15.04 -23.75
CA GLU A 16 -0.03 16.27 -23.21
C GLU A 16 -1.53 16.08 -23.06
N VAL A 17 -2.02 16.36 -21.86
CA VAL A 17 -3.44 16.30 -21.50
C VAL A 17 -3.90 17.63 -20.86
N PRO A 18 -5.19 17.95 -20.85
CA PRO A 18 -5.70 19.11 -20.14
C PRO A 18 -5.33 19.06 -18.65
N ARG A 19 -4.90 20.21 -18.11
CA ARG A 19 -4.68 20.36 -16.67
C ARG A 19 -6.03 20.43 -15.94
N PRO A 20 -6.23 19.71 -14.80
CA PRO A 20 -7.45 19.81 -14.03
C PRO A 20 -7.61 21.19 -13.37
N ASN A 21 -8.86 21.61 -13.15
CA ASN A 21 -9.22 22.83 -12.44
C ASN A 21 -9.60 22.52 -10.99
N ALA A 22 -9.42 23.50 -10.09
CA ALA A 22 -9.82 23.40 -8.70
C ALA A 22 -11.33 23.64 -8.53
N GLU A 23 -12.13 22.61 -8.72
CA GLU A 23 -13.57 22.65 -8.46
C GLU A 23 -13.88 22.92 -6.98
N ALA A 24 -15.14 23.25 -6.69
CA ALA A 24 -15.57 23.50 -5.31
C ALA A 24 -15.42 22.23 -4.43
N GLY A 25 -14.71 22.35 -3.32
CA GLY A 25 -14.40 21.25 -2.39
C GLY A 25 -13.16 20.44 -2.77
N ARG A 26 -12.50 20.76 -3.88
CA ARG A 26 -11.33 20.04 -4.40
C ARG A 26 -10.05 20.86 -4.35
N LEU A 27 -8.93 20.17 -4.34
CA LEU A 27 -7.59 20.72 -4.52
C LEU A 27 -7.04 20.29 -5.87
N VAL A 28 -6.24 21.12 -6.51
CA VAL A 28 -5.30 20.71 -7.55
C VAL A 28 -3.92 20.62 -6.91
N VAL A 29 -3.34 19.43 -6.98
CA VAL A 29 -2.02 19.13 -6.42
C VAL A 29 -1.02 18.97 -7.56
N LYS A 30 0.10 19.72 -7.49
CA LYS A 30 1.28 19.47 -8.31
C LYS A 30 1.97 18.25 -7.76
N VAL A 31 1.96 17.15 -8.50
CA VAL A 31 2.55 15.89 -8.08
C VAL A 31 4.07 16.00 -8.11
N GLU A 32 4.71 15.70 -6.99
CA GLU A 32 6.18 15.66 -6.90
C GLU A 32 6.69 14.23 -7.13
N TYR A 33 6.01 13.25 -6.56
CA TYR A 33 6.31 11.83 -6.70
C TYR A 33 5.03 11.01 -6.82
N ALA A 34 5.03 10.00 -7.68
CA ALA A 34 3.95 9.02 -7.82
C ALA A 34 4.55 7.62 -7.96
N ALA A 35 4.23 6.71 -7.04
CA ALA A 35 4.78 5.38 -7.03
C ALA A 35 3.95 4.41 -7.89
N VAL A 36 4.58 3.30 -8.27
CA VAL A 36 3.96 2.21 -9.00
C VAL A 36 3.50 1.14 -8.02
N CYS A 37 2.23 0.77 -8.08
CA CYS A 37 1.64 -0.34 -7.35
C CYS A 37 1.54 -1.59 -8.24
N GLY A 38 1.54 -2.78 -7.64
CA GLY A 38 1.28 -4.02 -8.37
C GLY A 38 -0.08 -4.04 -9.07
N SER A 39 -1.09 -3.36 -8.53
CA SER A 39 -2.41 -3.23 -9.13
C SER A 39 -2.43 -2.43 -10.44
N ASP A 40 -1.46 -1.53 -10.67
CA ASP A 40 -1.36 -0.76 -11.92
C ASP A 40 -1.06 -1.65 -13.14
N PHE A 41 -0.58 -2.88 -12.92
CA PHE A 41 -0.42 -3.89 -13.98
C PHE A 41 -1.69 -4.68 -14.29
N HIS A 42 -2.76 -4.48 -13.51
CA HIS A 42 -4.02 -5.22 -13.60
C HIS A 42 -5.23 -4.31 -13.82
N LEU A 43 -5.04 -3.12 -14.37
CA LEU A 43 -6.08 -2.08 -14.56
C LEU A 43 -7.35 -2.63 -15.20
N ALA A 44 -7.22 -3.36 -16.32
CA ALA A 44 -8.37 -3.96 -17.02
C ALA A 44 -9.14 -4.95 -16.13
N GLY A 45 -8.43 -5.72 -15.29
CA GLY A 45 -9.03 -6.66 -14.33
C GLY A 45 -9.85 -5.98 -13.24
N PHE A 46 -9.56 -4.72 -12.95
CA PHE A 46 -10.32 -3.88 -12.00
C PHE A 46 -11.41 -3.04 -12.70
N GLY A 47 -11.59 -3.21 -14.01
CA GLY A 47 -12.63 -2.53 -14.78
C GLY A 47 -12.25 -1.14 -15.26
N ALA A 48 -10.94 -0.83 -15.32
CA ALA A 48 -10.47 0.41 -15.93
C ALA A 48 -10.69 0.40 -17.45
N VAL A 49 -11.06 1.55 -17.99
CA VAL A 49 -11.33 1.75 -19.41
C VAL A 49 -10.29 2.71 -19.98
N PRO A 50 -9.53 2.31 -21.01
CA PRO A 50 -8.57 3.20 -21.65
C PRO A 50 -9.29 4.24 -22.55
N PRO A 51 -8.71 5.48 -22.71
CA PRO A 51 -7.48 5.93 -22.10
C PRO A 51 -7.65 6.36 -20.64
N LEU A 52 -6.70 6.02 -19.78
CA LEU A 52 -6.71 6.37 -18.36
C LEU A 52 -5.33 6.85 -17.91
N ILE A 53 -5.27 7.83 -17.03
CA ILE A 53 -4.06 8.19 -16.27
C ILE A 53 -4.06 7.35 -15.00
N PRO A 54 -3.13 6.39 -14.82
CA PRO A 54 -3.06 5.57 -13.61
C PRO A 54 -2.41 6.30 -12.44
N GLY A 55 -2.11 5.51 -11.38
CA GLY A 55 -1.35 5.95 -10.20
C GLY A 55 -2.22 6.46 -9.07
N HIS A 56 -2.01 5.88 -7.88
CA HIS A 56 -2.81 6.16 -6.69
C HIS A 56 -1.96 6.35 -5.42
N GLU A 57 -0.67 6.10 -5.50
CA GLU A 57 0.30 6.34 -4.43
C GLU A 57 1.05 7.63 -4.75
N ALA A 58 0.67 8.77 -4.17
CA ALA A 58 1.26 10.04 -4.56
C ALA A 58 1.32 11.08 -3.43
N ALA A 59 2.30 11.97 -3.55
CA ALA A 59 2.41 13.19 -2.75
C ALA A 59 2.86 14.36 -3.62
N GLY A 60 2.56 15.55 -3.15
CA GLY A 60 2.94 16.77 -3.87
C GLY A 60 2.55 18.03 -3.11
N THR A 61 2.54 19.14 -3.84
CA THR A 61 2.26 20.47 -3.29
C THR A 61 0.94 20.99 -3.84
N VAL A 62 0.08 21.52 -2.97
CA VAL A 62 -1.17 22.17 -3.36
C VAL A 62 -0.86 23.34 -4.31
N ALA A 63 -1.30 23.27 -5.54
CA ALA A 63 -1.16 24.33 -6.54
C ALA A 63 -2.35 25.27 -6.54
N GLU A 64 -3.56 24.73 -6.38
CA GLU A 64 -4.81 25.52 -6.38
C GLU A 64 -5.78 24.96 -5.34
N VAL A 65 -6.55 25.88 -4.73
CA VAL A 65 -7.54 25.56 -3.70
C VAL A 65 -8.92 25.96 -4.23
N GLY A 66 -9.81 24.99 -4.38
CA GLY A 66 -11.18 25.23 -4.86
C GLY A 66 -12.05 25.94 -3.83
N LYS A 67 -13.15 26.52 -4.30
CA LYS A 67 -14.14 27.17 -3.43
C LYS A 67 -14.61 26.18 -2.34
N ARG A 68 -14.95 26.68 -1.15
CA ARG A 68 -15.43 25.93 0.02
C ARG A 68 -14.41 25.00 0.69
N VAL A 69 -13.20 24.86 0.19
CA VAL A 69 -12.12 24.14 0.87
C VAL A 69 -11.66 24.95 2.08
N LYS A 70 -11.43 24.27 3.20
CA LYS A 70 -10.88 24.84 4.44
C LYS A 70 -9.66 24.05 4.87
N GLY A 71 -8.71 24.70 5.55
CA GLY A 71 -7.53 24.05 6.16
C GLY A 71 -6.38 23.78 5.19
N PHE A 72 -6.45 24.26 3.96
CA PHE A 72 -5.39 24.17 2.94
C PHE A 72 -5.13 25.51 2.29
N LYS A 73 -3.89 25.72 1.88
CA LYS A 73 -3.44 26.86 1.05
C LYS A 73 -2.47 26.37 -0.03
N ALA A 74 -2.30 27.16 -1.09
CA ALA A 74 -1.26 26.91 -2.06
C ALA A 74 0.11 26.85 -1.38
N GLY A 75 0.95 25.90 -1.78
CA GLY A 75 2.24 25.62 -1.19
C GLY A 75 2.22 24.56 -0.07
N ASP A 76 1.05 24.14 0.44
CA ASP A 76 0.98 23.06 1.42
C ASP A 76 1.38 21.73 0.79
N ARG A 77 2.24 20.95 1.47
CA ARG A 77 2.59 19.58 1.04
C ARG A 77 1.55 18.59 1.53
N VAL A 78 1.10 17.71 0.63
CA VAL A 78 0.03 16.75 0.92
C VAL A 78 0.37 15.36 0.39
N ALA A 79 -0.03 14.33 1.15
CA ALA A 79 -0.14 12.94 0.72
C ALA A 79 -1.59 12.67 0.32
N LEU A 80 -1.82 11.87 -0.73
CA LEU A 80 -3.12 11.69 -1.33
C LEU A 80 -3.72 10.34 -0.94
N ASN A 81 -4.91 10.36 -0.33
CA ASN A 81 -5.72 9.16 -0.16
C ASN A 81 -6.55 8.97 -1.43
N PRO A 82 -6.33 7.89 -2.20
CA PRO A 82 -6.97 7.73 -3.50
C PRO A 82 -8.48 7.45 -3.42
N VAL A 83 -8.99 6.99 -2.29
CA VAL A 83 -10.38 6.54 -2.14
C VAL A 83 -11.31 7.69 -1.81
N GLN A 84 -12.02 8.20 -2.80
CA GLN A 84 -13.04 9.24 -2.64
C GLN A 84 -14.41 8.60 -2.51
N PHE A 85 -15.23 9.05 -1.56
CA PHE A 85 -16.48 8.38 -1.20
C PHE A 85 -17.71 9.30 -1.34
N CYS A 86 -18.88 8.71 -1.53
CA CYS A 86 -20.11 9.46 -1.81
C CYS A 86 -20.79 10.08 -0.59
N GLY A 87 -20.43 9.72 0.62
CA GLY A 87 -20.98 10.23 1.87
C GLY A 87 -22.39 9.71 2.26
N LYS A 88 -23.15 9.07 1.36
CA LYS A 88 -24.57 8.77 1.55
C LYS A 88 -24.99 7.29 1.45
N CYS A 89 -24.15 6.38 0.94
CA CYS A 89 -24.47 4.95 0.88
C CYS A 89 -24.41 4.28 2.25
N TYR A 90 -24.80 3.01 2.32
CA TYR A 90 -24.75 2.22 3.56
C TYR A 90 -23.38 2.29 4.24
N CYS A 91 -22.31 1.98 3.49
CA CYS A 91 -20.95 1.99 4.01
C CYS A 91 -20.53 3.36 4.56
N CYS A 92 -20.88 4.44 3.85
CA CYS A 92 -20.54 5.79 4.29
C CYS A 92 -21.27 6.17 5.59
N ARG A 93 -22.56 5.85 5.71
CA ARG A 93 -23.34 6.12 6.91
C ARG A 93 -22.88 5.32 8.13
N HIS A 94 -22.34 4.11 7.90
CA HIS A 94 -21.80 3.24 8.96
C HIS A 94 -20.28 3.41 9.16
N LYS A 95 -19.67 4.48 8.62
CA LYS A 95 -18.25 4.80 8.79
C LYS A 95 -17.28 3.78 8.15
N PHE A 96 -17.70 3.12 7.07
CA PHE A 96 -16.89 2.24 6.24
C PHE A 96 -16.62 2.88 4.87
N GLN A 97 -16.26 4.15 4.83
CA GLN A 97 -16.17 4.95 3.59
C GLN A 97 -15.21 4.33 2.56
N HIS A 98 -14.15 3.64 3.00
CA HIS A 98 -13.22 2.92 2.13
C HIS A 98 -13.89 1.77 1.34
N LEU A 99 -15.07 1.31 1.78
CA LEU A 99 -15.93 0.32 1.12
C LEU A 99 -17.16 0.96 0.47
N CYS A 100 -17.12 2.24 0.17
CA CYS A 100 -18.23 2.97 -0.45
C CYS A 100 -18.68 2.29 -1.75
N ALA A 101 -20.00 2.04 -1.91
CA ALA A 101 -20.55 1.42 -3.10
C ALA A 101 -20.33 2.27 -4.37
N ASN A 102 -20.25 3.59 -4.21
CA ASN A 102 -20.04 4.57 -5.29
C ASN A 102 -18.69 5.29 -5.10
N TYR A 103 -17.64 4.54 -4.76
CA TYR A 103 -16.33 5.14 -4.61
C TYR A 103 -15.75 5.55 -5.97
N ARG A 104 -14.95 6.61 -5.97
CA ARG A 104 -13.99 6.91 -7.02
C ARG A 104 -12.60 6.65 -6.45
N HIS A 105 -11.72 6.16 -7.27
CA HIS A 105 -10.35 5.84 -6.85
C HIS A 105 -9.39 6.44 -7.88
N LEU A 106 -8.41 7.21 -7.43
CA LEU A 106 -7.41 7.77 -8.33
C LEU A 106 -6.75 6.66 -9.16
N GLY A 107 -6.68 6.85 -10.46
CA GLY A 107 -6.04 5.91 -11.37
C GLY A 107 -6.79 4.62 -11.62
N ASP A 108 -8.09 4.55 -11.30
CA ASP A 108 -8.93 3.38 -11.48
C ASP A 108 -10.24 3.74 -12.19
N ARG A 109 -10.77 2.82 -12.98
CA ARG A 109 -12.00 2.96 -13.79
C ARG A 109 -11.95 4.16 -14.73
N ASP A 110 -12.65 5.23 -14.40
CA ASP A 110 -12.77 6.48 -15.16
C ASP A 110 -12.17 7.69 -14.43
N THR A 111 -11.56 7.47 -13.28
CA THR A 111 -11.01 8.55 -12.45
C THR A 111 -9.52 8.72 -12.71
N PRO A 112 -9.08 9.85 -13.29
CA PRO A 112 -7.66 10.11 -13.54
C PRO A 112 -6.83 10.03 -12.26
N GLY A 113 -5.67 9.39 -12.35
CA GLY A 113 -4.72 9.20 -11.26
C GLY A 113 -3.59 10.23 -11.24
N ALA A 114 -2.55 9.87 -10.50
CA ALA A 114 -1.44 10.75 -10.18
C ALA A 114 -0.19 10.55 -11.07
N TRP A 115 -0.24 9.70 -12.10
CA TRP A 115 0.85 9.66 -13.08
C TRP A 115 0.72 10.83 -14.06
N ALA A 116 0.62 12.03 -13.51
CA ALA A 116 0.52 13.30 -14.21
C ALA A 116 1.21 14.41 -13.41
N GLU A 117 1.54 15.54 -14.04
CA GLU A 117 2.11 16.69 -13.35
C GLU A 117 1.16 17.31 -12.32
N PHE A 118 -0.15 17.21 -12.56
CA PHE A 118 -1.19 17.71 -11.66
C PHE A 118 -2.34 16.70 -11.54
N VAL A 119 -2.91 16.61 -10.35
CA VAL A 119 -4.10 15.79 -10.08
C VAL A 119 -5.10 16.59 -9.25
N ALA A 120 -6.39 16.44 -9.57
CA ALA A 120 -7.46 17.01 -8.75
C ALA A 120 -7.98 15.95 -7.75
N ILE A 121 -8.12 16.36 -6.49
CA ILE A 121 -8.58 15.47 -5.42
C ILE A 121 -9.57 16.19 -4.49
N ASP A 122 -10.51 15.47 -3.91
CA ASP A 122 -11.39 16.01 -2.90
C ASP A 122 -10.56 16.40 -1.65
N SER A 123 -10.78 17.57 -1.09
CA SER A 123 -9.96 18.08 0.02
C SER A 123 -9.98 17.17 1.26
N ALA A 124 -11.07 16.42 1.47
CA ALA A 124 -11.16 15.42 2.53
C ALA A 124 -10.17 14.24 2.38
N ASN A 125 -9.61 14.06 1.18
CA ASN A 125 -8.69 12.99 0.81
C ASN A 125 -7.22 13.47 0.71
N ALA A 126 -6.96 14.73 0.99
CA ALA A 126 -5.61 15.27 1.08
C ALA A 126 -5.18 15.35 2.56
N HIS A 127 -3.98 14.89 2.85
CA HIS A 127 -3.44 14.88 4.21
C HIS A 127 -2.16 15.71 4.25
N LEU A 128 -2.13 16.74 5.12
CA LEU A 128 -0.95 17.59 5.29
C LEU A 128 0.27 16.74 5.71
N VAL A 129 1.34 16.89 4.98
CA VAL A 129 2.62 16.23 5.30
C VAL A 129 3.30 17.00 6.41
N PRO A 130 3.57 16.38 7.56
CA PRO A 130 4.21 17.06 8.68
C PRO A 130 5.65 17.45 8.36
N ALA A 131 6.13 18.51 9.02
CA ALA A 131 7.53 18.89 8.96
C ALA A 131 8.43 17.71 9.39
N GLY A 132 9.53 17.49 8.64
CA GLY A 132 10.46 16.37 8.86
C GLY A 132 10.13 15.09 8.08
N VAL A 133 9.01 15.05 7.36
CA VAL A 133 8.71 14.01 6.35
C VAL A 133 8.91 14.64 4.98
N ASP A 134 9.74 14.03 4.14
CA ASP A 134 9.95 14.48 2.75
C ASP A 134 8.83 13.96 1.82
N SER A 135 8.73 14.55 0.62
CA SER A 135 7.66 14.21 -0.32
C SER A 135 7.80 12.80 -0.89
N LEU A 136 9.02 12.28 -1.04
CA LEU A 136 9.26 10.90 -1.48
C LEU A 136 8.72 9.91 -0.44
N SER A 137 9.05 10.12 0.82
CA SER A 137 8.50 9.32 1.92
C SER A 137 6.97 9.43 1.99
N ALA A 138 6.43 10.65 1.87
CA ALA A 138 4.99 10.91 1.93
C ALA A 138 4.21 10.25 0.79
N THR A 139 4.83 10.05 -0.39
CA THR A 139 4.22 9.34 -1.52
C THR A 139 3.77 7.93 -1.17
N LEU A 140 4.52 7.25 -0.30
CA LEU A 140 4.21 5.89 0.14
C LEU A 140 3.33 5.84 1.41
N THR A 141 2.66 6.95 1.76
CA THR A 141 1.69 6.94 2.88
C THR A 141 0.51 6.02 2.59
N GLU A 142 0.06 5.94 1.33
CA GLU A 142 -1.04 5.07 0.92
C GLU A 142 -0.74 3.59 1.25
N PRO A 143 0.31 2.96 0.71
CA PRO A 143 0.60 1.56 1.00
C PRO A 143 0.90 1.29 2.48
N VAL A 144 1.50 2.24 3.21
CA VAL A 144 1.65 2.12 4.68
C VAL A 144 0.29 2.12 5.37
N ALA A 145 -0.62 3.00 4.93
CA ALA A 145 -1.94 3.12 5.53
C ALA A 145 -2.78 1.85 5.33
N VAL A 146 -2.65 1.18 4.18
CA VAL A 146 -3.33 -0.12 3.94
C VAL A 146 -2.74 -1.22 4.85
N CYS A 147 -1.41 -1.26 5.03
CA CYS A 147 -0.77 -2.18 5.97
C CYS A 147 -1.17 -1.90 7.43
N TYR A 148 -1.26 -0.65 7.82
CA TYR A 148 -1.72 -0.25 9.16
C TYR A 148 -3.16 -0.69 9.42
N GLU A 149 -4.05 -0.46 8.45
CA GLU A 149 -5.46 -0.84 8.52
C GLU A 149 -5.63 -2.36 8.68
N SER A 150 -4.81 -3.17 8.00
CA SER A 150 -4.85 -4.63 8.13
C SER A 150 -4.59 -5.10 9.56
N PHE A 151 -3.62 -4.50 10.24
CA PHE A 151 -3.34 -4.78 11.66
C PHE A 151 -4.43 -4.26 12.60
N MET A 152 -5.00 -3.09 12.31
CA MET A 152 -6.14 -2.58 13.08
C MET A 152 -7.34 -3.53 12.97
N ARG A 153 -7.61 -4.07 11.78
CA ARG A 153 -8.66 -5.09 11.60
C ARG A 153 -8.39 -6.39 12.34
N ALA A 154 -7.12 -6.82 12.37
CA ALA A 154 -6.71 -8.00 13.13
C ALA A 154 -6.74 -7.78 14.65
N GLY A 155 -6.87 -6.53 15.10
CA GLY A 155 -6.80 -6.20 16.52
C GLY A 155 -5.42 -6.40 17.13
N LEU A 156 -4.33 -6.16 16.33
CA LEU A 156 -2.95 -6.29 16.80
C LEU A 156 -2.70 -5.44 18.04
N LYS A 157 -2.10 -6.04 19.06
CA LYS A 157 -1.76 -5.40 20.33
C LYS A 157 -0.25 -5.36 20.53
N LYS A 158 0.17 -4.49 21.43
CA LYS A 158 1.57 -4.48 21.92
C LYS A 158 1.94 -5.88 22.45
N ASN A 159 3.14 -6.33 22.11
CA ASN A 159 3.73 -7.63 22.44
C ASN A 159 3.12 -8.85 21.73
N ASP A 160 2.16 -8.67 20.83
CA ASP A 160 1.68 -9.76 19.99
C ASP A 160 2.80 -10.29 19.06
N SER A 161 2.59 -11.48 18.56
CA SER A 161 3.43 -12.20 17.60
C SER A 161 2.77 -12.23 16.23
N VAL A 162 3.56 -11.93 15.18
CA VAL A 162 3.09 -11.76 13.81
C VAL A 162 3.89 -12.60 12.83
N LEU A 163 3.20 -13.29 11.91
CA LEU A 163 3.78 -13.82 10.69
C LEU A 163 3.29 -13.02 9.50
N ILE A 164 4.20 -12.63 8.64
CA ILE A 164 3.91 -11.99 7.36
C ILE A 164 4.38 -12.95 6.27
N ILE A 165 3.44 -13.44 5.45
CA ILE A 165 3.74 -14.32 4.33
C ILE A 165 3.85 -13.44 3.08
N GLY A 166 5.09 -13.22 2.63
CA GLY A 166 5.47 -12.38 1.50
C GLY A 166 6.60 -11.42 1.83
N ASP A 167 7.63 -11.39 0.97
CA ASP A 167 8.82 -10.53 1.07
C ASP A 167 8.81 -9.36 0.07
N GLY A 168 7.64 -9.09 -0.52
CA GLY A 168 7.44 -7.95 -1.42
C GLY A 168 7.38 -6.60 -0.69
N PRO A 169 7.07 -5.50 -1.42
CA PRO A 169 6.94 -4.17 -0.83
C PRO A 169 5.99 -4.14 0.37
N PHE A 170 4.85 -4.83 0.25
CA PHE A 170 3.88 -4.92 1.34
C PHE A 170 4.38 -5.75 2.52
N GLY A 171 5.15 -6.82 2.28
CA GLY A 171 5.78 -7.58 3.36
C GLY A 171 6.73 -6.73 4.17
N PHE A 172 7.55 -5.92 3.49
CA PHE A 172 8.46 -4.97 4.14
C PHE A 172 7.68 -3.90 4.94
N LEU A 173 6.63 -3.34 4.37
CA LEU A 173 5.81 -2.32 5.05
C LEU A 173 5.07 -2.92 6.25
N HIS A 174 4.49 -4.12 6.13
CA HIS A 174 3.87 -4.81 7.27
C HIS A 174 4.87 -5.03 8.41
N ALA A 175 6.10 -5.45 8.11
CA ALA A 175 7.13 -5.66 9.15
C ALA A 175 7.48 -4.35 9.87
N GLN A 176 7.63 -3.23 9.13
CA GLN A 176 7.85 -1.92 9.74
C GLN A 176 6.66 -1.46 10.59
N VAL A 177 5.43 -1.64 10.10
CA VAL A 177 4.20 -1.27 10.82
C VAL A 177 4.04 -2.12 12.08
N ALA A 178 4.23 -3.46 12.00
CA ALA A 178 4.17 -4.35 13.16
C ALA A 178 5.16 -3.91 14.25
N ARG A 179 6.40 -3.59 13.85
CA ARG A 179 7.41 -3.04 14.77
C ARG A 179 6.98 -1.71 15.38
N ALA A 180 6.45 -0.80 14.54
CA ALA A 180 5.97 0.51 14.99
C ALA A 180 4.79 0.40 15.99
N MET A 181 3.95 -0.64 15.84
CA MET A 181 2.87 -1.01 16.76
C MET A 181 3.34 -1.85 17.95
N ALA A 182 4.65 -2.05 18.10
CA ALA A 182 5.29 -2.77 19.20
C ALA A 182 4.91 -4.27 19.30
N ALA A 183 4.74 -4.94 18.15
CA ALA A 183 4.74 -6.40 18.10
C ALA A 183 6.08 -6.93 18.66
N LYS A 184 6.03 -8.02 19.43
CA LYS A 184 7.21 -8.59 20.09
C LYS A 184 7.98 -9.53 19.16
N THR A 185 7.27 -10.41 18.48
CA THR A 185 7.84 -11.36 17.52
C THR A 185 7.31 -11.01 16.13
N ILE A 186 8.21 -10.81 15.19
CA ILE A 186 7.86 -10.55 13.79
C ILE A 186 8.61 -11.57 12.95
N ILE A 187 7.88 -12.40 12.22
CA ILE A 187 8.43 -13.38 11.28
C ILE A 187 8.01 -12.96 9.88
N VAL A 188 8.92 -12.94 8.92
CA VAL A 188 8.64 -12.67 7.50
C VAL A 188 9.09 -13.86 6.68
N ALA A 189 8.15 -14.51 6.00
CA ALA A 189 8.42 -15.60 5.09
C ALA A 189 8.40 -15.11 3.63
N GLY A 190 9.42 -15.48 2.88
CA GLY A 190 9.57 -15.12 1.47
C GLY A 190 10.61 -15.99 0.79
N HIS A 191 11.03 -15.61 -0.41
CA HIS A 191 11.96 -16.44 -1.18
C HIS A 191 13.12 -15.66 -1.84
N TYR A 192 13.17 -14.33 -1.68
CA TYR A 192 14.28 -13.54 -2.19
C TYR A 192 15.26 -13.17 -1.05
N PRO A 193 16.46 -13.81 -0.96
CA PRO A 193 17.40 -13.59 0.15
C PRO A 193 17.70 -12.11 0.40
N ARG A 194 18.00 -11.35 -0.66
CA ARG A 194 18.31 -9.92 -0.54
C ARG A 194 17.17 -9.08 0.04
N ARG A 195 15.92 -9.43 -0.28
CA ARG A 195 14.75 -8.77 0.30
C ARG A 195 14.60 -9.11 1.78
N LEU A 196 14.72 -10.38 2.11
CA LEU A 196 14.67 -10.87 3.49
C LEU A 196 15.78 -10.23 4.35
N GLU A 197 17.01 -10.13 3.85
CA GLU A 197 18.12 -9.42 4.50
C GLU A 197 17.78 -7.95 4.77
N ARG A 198 17.25 -7.22 3.77
CA ARG A 198 16.82 -5.82 3.95
C ARG A 198 15.71 -5.67 4.99
N ILE A 199 14.74 -6.56 4.98
CA ILE A 199 13.65 -6.59 5.95
C ILE A 199 14.20 -6.84 7.36
N ALA A 200 15.03 -7.85 7.54
CA ALA A 200 15.66 -8.17 8.82
C ALA A 200 16.48 -7.00 9.37
N ALA A 201 17.34 -6.42 8.53
CA ALA A 201 18.22 -5.30 8.92
C ALA A 201 17.43 -4.07 9.39
N GLN A 202 16.27 -3.79 8.77
CA GLN A 202 15.47 -2.60 9.07
C GLN A 202 14.44 -2.80 10.18
N THR A 203 14.00 -4.03 10.39
CA THR A 203 12.88 -4.31 11.31
C THR A 203 13.26 -5.18 12.49
N GLY A 204 14.39 -5.89 12.42
CA GLY A 204 14.76 -6.92 13.40
C GLY A 204 13.84 -8.17 13.31
N ALA A 205 13.10 -8.33 12.20
CA ALA A 205 12.27 -9.49 12.01
C ALA A 205 13.12 -10.76 11.81
N VAL A 206 12.63 -11.88 12.30
CA VAL A 206 13.10 -13.21 11.91
C VAL A 206 12.65 -13.44 10.48
N THR A 207 13.54 -13.89 9.61
CA THR A 207 13.20 -14.18 8.22
C THR A 207 13.24 -15.69 7.95
N CYS A 208 12.35 -16.14 7.07
CA CYS A 208 12.26 -17.50 6.57
C CYS A 208 12.38 -17.48 5.05
N ASN A 209 13.49 -18.05 4.53
CA ASN A 209 13.61 -18.30 3.10
C ASN A 209 12.90 -19.60 2.75
N THR A 210 11.76 -19.52 2.11
CA THR A 210 10.92 -20.70 1.79
C THR A 210 11.51 -21.63 0.73
N HIS A 211 12.64 -21.29 0.12
CA HIS A 211 13.45 -22.20 -0.71
C HIS A 211 14.42 -23.06 0.12
N GLU A 212 14.73 -22.66 1.34
CA GLU A 212 15.74 -23.28 2.17
C GLU A 212 15.12 -23.96 3.41
N GLU A 213 14.03 -23.43 3.94
CA GLU A 213 13.39 -23.94 5.13
C GLU A 213 11.86 -23.77 5.14
N ASP A 214 11.20 -24.64 5.90
CA ASP A 214 9.76 -24.62 6.05
C ASP A 214 9.29 -23.56 7.06
N ILE A 215 8.21 -22.85 6.73
CA ILE A 215 7.61 -21.82 7.60
C ILE A 215 7.21 -22.38 8.95
N ALA A 216 6.65 -23.59 9.01
CA ALA A 216 6.24 -24.22 10.27
C ALA A 216 7.44 -24.46 11.20
N GLY A 217 8.60 -24.86 10.65
CA GLY A 217 9.83 -25.03 11.42
C GLY A 217 10.34 -23.70 12.01
N VAL A 218 10.32 -22.60 11.23
CA VAL A 218 10.70 -21.26 11.72
C VAL A 218 9.72 -20.80 12.80
N VAL A 219 8.43 -20.93 12.56
CA VAL A 219 7.38 -20.59 13.53
C VAL A 219 7.59 -21.39 14.83
N GLY A 220 7.84 -22.69 14.74
CA GLY A 220 8.09 -23.55 15.91
C GLY A 220 9.27 -23.10 16.77
N ARG A 221 10.33 -22.54 16.16
CA ARG A 221 11.53 -22.06 16.87
C ARG A 221 11.36 -20.66 17.49
N HIS A 222 10.58 -19.79 16.86
CA HIS A 222 10.58 -18.36 17.17
C HIS A 222 9.24 -17.82 17.71
N ALA A 223 8.12 -18.47 17.40
CA ALA A 223 6.82 -18.08 17.91
C ALA A 223 6.57 -18.59 19.34
N PRO A 224 5.60 -18.00 20.07
CA PRO A 224 5.11 -18.57 21.31
C PRO A 224 4.60 -20.01 21.10
N LYS A 225 4.75 -20.87 22.13
CA LYS A 225 4.34 -22.30 22.06
C LYS A 225 2.88 -22.52 21.63
N GLN A 226 1.99 -21.59 21.95
CA GLN A 226 0.58 -21.64 21.58
C GLN A 226 0.30 -21.26 20.12
N GLY A 227 1.26 -20.73 19.39
CA GLY A 227 1.13 -20.19 18.04
C GLY A 227 1.12 -18.65 18.00
N LEU A 228 0.88 -18.11 16.81
CA LEU A 228 0.94 -16.68 16.53
C LEU A 228 -0.40 -15.97 16.76
N ASP A 229 -0.34 -14.70 17.14
CA ASP A 229 -1.52 -13.85 17.35
C ASP A 229 -2.15 -13.44 16.02
N VAL A 230 -1.32 -13.01 15.07
CA VAL A 230 -1.76 -12.47 13.78
C VAL A 230 -0.92 -13.04 12.63
N VAL A 231 -1.58 -13.39 11.54
CA VAL A 231 -0.92 -13.72 10.27
C VAL A 231 -1.44 -12.79 9.18
N ILE A 232 -0.53 -12.20 8.40
CA ILE A 232 -0.83 -11.42 7.21
C ILE A 232 -0.46 -12.23 5.97
N GLU A 233 -1.44 -12.54 5.14
CA GLU A 233 -1.22 -13.12 3.82
C GLU A 233 -1.03 -11.98 2.81
N ALA A 234 0.19 -11.80 2.28
CA ALA A 234 0.58 -10.69 1.41
C ALA A 234 1.23 -11.15 0.08
N THR A 235 0.95 -12.37 -0.37
CA THR A 235 1.51 -12.94 -1.61
C THR A 235 0.48 -13.13 -2.71
N GLY A 236 -0.76 -13.49 -2.36
CA GLY A 236 -1.76 -14.00 -3.29
C GLY A 236 -1.45 -15.41 -3.82
N ALA A 237 -0.42 -16.08 -3.29
CA ALA A 237 -0.02 -17.41 -3.73
C ALA A 237 -0.96 -18.50 -3.22
N GLY A 238 -1.09 -19.56 -4.00
CA GLY A 238 -1.87 -20.72 -3.59
C GLY A 238 -1.33 -21.38 -2.33
N GLY A 239 -2.22 -21.74 -1.39
CA GLY A 239 -1.88 -22.40 -0.13
C GLY A 239 -1.39 -21.49 0.99
N SER A 240 -1.00 -20.23 0.70
CA SER A 240 -0.52 -19.30 1.74
C SER A 240 -1.54 -19.02 2.86
N PRO A 241 -2.87 -18.91 2.59
CA PRO A 241 -3.85 -18.76 3.66
C PRO A 241 -3.91 -19.97 4.60
N ASP A 242 -3.78 -21.19 4.07
CA ASP A 242 -3.83 -22.41 4.87
C ASP A 242 -2.60 -22.56 5.79
N ILE A 243 -1.41 -22.19 5.29
CA ILE A 243 -0.21 -22.06 6.10
C ILE A 243 -0.46 -21.10 7.27
N GLY A 244 -1.09 -19.95 6.98
CA GLY A 244 -1.44 -18.96 7.98
C GLY A 244 -2.37 -19.51 9.06
N ILE A 245 -3.42 -20.23 8.70
CA ILE A 245 -4.36 -20.85 9.64
C ILE A 245 -3.65 -21.84 10.59
N LYS A 246 -2.75 -22.66 10.06
CA LYS A 246 -1.98 -23.64 10.84
C LYS A 246 -1.07 -22.98 11.88
N ALA A 247 -0.47 -21.85 11.53
CA ALA A 247 0.46 -21.11 12.38
C ALA A 247 -0.21 -20.34 13.55
N LEU A 248 -1.52 -20.09 13.47
CA LEU A 248 -2.25 -19.29 14.46
C LEU A 248 -2.51 -20.06 15.77
N ARG A 249 -2.42 -19.34 16.89
CA ARG A 249 -2.93 -19.80 18.20
C ARG A 249 -4.48 -19.84 18.21
N PRO A 250 -5.11 -20.50 19.17
CA PRO A 250 -6.55 -20.32 19.40
C PRO A 250 -6.93 -18.84 19.52
N ARG A 251 -8.04 -18.45 18.86
CA ARG A 251 -8.55 -17.08 18.73
C ARG A 251 -7.56 -16.10 18.06
N GLY A 252 -6.63 -16.60 17.26
CA GLY A 252 -5.76 -15.78 16.42
C GLY A 252 -6.47 -15.29 15.16
N ALA A 253 -5.86 -14.34 14.45
CA ALA A 253 -6.42 -13.72 13.26
C ALA A 253 -5.56 -13.90 12.01
N LEU A 254 -6.14 -14.42 10.93
CA LEU A 254 -5.58 -14.38 9.58
C LEU A 254 -6.17 -13.19 8.84
N VAL A 255 -5.34 -12.34 8.27
CA VAL A 255 -5.75 -11.28 7.36
C VAL A 255 -5.39 -11.65 5.93
N ILE A 256 -6.38 -11.77 5.07
CA ILE A 256 -6.22 -11.85 3.63
C ILE A 256 -6.04 -10.42 3.11
N PHE A 257 -4.79 -10.08 2.81
CA PHE A 257 -4.40 -8.75 2.37
C PHE A 257 -4.24 -8.68 0.85
N SER A 258 -3.70 -9.74 0.24
CA SER A 258 -3.46 -9.76 -1.19
C SER A 258 -4.72 -10.11 -1.99
N TYR A 259 -4.67 -9.80 -3.27
CA TYR A 259 -5.72 -10.18 -4.21
C TYR A 259 -5.54 -11.65 -4.61
N ILE A 260 -6.45 -12.52 -4.17
CA ILE A 260 -6.45 -13.93 -4.50
C ILE A 260 -7.54 -14.19 -5.55
N TRP A 261 -7.11 -14.39 -6.80
CA TRP A 261 -8.02 -14.52 -7.95
C TRP A 261 -8.67 -15.90 -8.08
N LYS A 262 -8.07 -16.93 -7.49
CA LYS A 262 -8.56 -18.31 -7.59
C LYS A 262 -9.03 -18.81 -6.22
N PRO A 263 -10.08 -19.64 -6.17
CA PRO A 263 -10.50 -20.28 -4.93
C PRO A 263 -9.32 -21.02 -4.27
N GLN A 264 -9.24 -20.90 -2.94
CA GLN A 264 -8.20 -21.55 -2.13
C GLN A 264 -8.84 -22.50 -1.13
N PRO A 265 -8.28 -23.72 -0.96
CA PRO A 265 -8.70 -24.59 0.13
C PRO A 265 -8.27 -24.00 1.46
N LEU A 266 -9.10 -24.15 2.49
CA LEU A 266 -8.80 -23.82 3.88
C LEU A 266 -9.20 -24.95 4.78
N GLU A 267 -8.39 -25.26 5.81
CA GLU A 267 -8.75 -26.22 6.84
C GLU A 267 -9.85 -25.67 7.76
N MET A 268 -11.10 -25.76 7.32
CA MET A 268 -12.27 -25.23 8.03
C MET A 268 -12.39 -25.81 9.44
N GLY A 269 -11.97 -27.06 9.65
CA GLY A 269 -11.95 -27.69 10.97
C GLY A 269 -11.06 -26.97 11.98
N LEU A 270 -9.88 -26.48 11.54
CA LEU A 270 -9.01 -25.66 12.40
C LEU A 270 -9.61 -24.30 12.71
N ILE A 271 -10.28 -23.67 11.75
CA ILE A 271 -10.96 -22.40 11.98
C ILE A 271 -12.00 -22.58 13.07
N HIS A 272 -12.82 -23.65 12.99
CA HIS A 272 -13.83 -23.96 14.00
C HIS A 272 -13.21 -24.30 15.36
N MET A 273 -12.29 -25.25 15.42
CA MET A 273 -11.75 -25.73 16.71
C MET A 273 -10.91 -24.71 17.45
N LYS A 274 -10.21 -23.83 16.72
CA LYS A 274 -9.40 -22.75 17.32
C LYS A 274 -10.15 -21.42 17.45
N GLU A 275 -11.42 -21.31 17.07
CA GLU A 275 -12.19 -20.07 17.01
C GLU A 275 -11.43 -18.94 16.27
N LEU A 276 -10.85 -19.24 15.10
CA LEU A 276 -10.02 -18.29 14.37
C LEU A 276 -10.87 -17.22 13.69
N SER A 277 -10.30 -16.01 13.60
CA SER A 277 -10.84 -14.93 12.76
C SER A 277 -10.15 -14.94 11.40
N VAL A 278 -10.90 -15.11 10.31
CA VAL A 278 -10.41 -14.93 8.93
C VAL A 278 -10.99 -13.63 8.38
N LEU A 279 -10.14 -12.65 8.10
CA LEU A 279 -10.51 -11.27 7.83
C LEU A 279 -9.99 -10.82 6.48
N GLY A 280 -10.78 -10.09 5.70
CA GLY A 280 -10.31 -9.33 4.56
C GLY A 280 -9.85 -7.94 4.98
N ALA A 281 -8.80 -7.41 4.36
CA ALA A 281 -8.39 -6.02 4.47
C ALA A 281 -8.20 -5.43 3.08
N CYS A 282 -8.89 -4.32 2.81
CA CYS A 282 -8.86 -3.67 1.52
C CYS A 282 -8.88 -2.15 1.72
N ARG A 283 -7.90 -1.46 1.16
CA ARG A 283 -7.77 0.00 1.24
C ARG A 283 -7.57 0.51 2.68
N SER A 284 -7.55 1.82 2.86
CA SER A 284 -7.41 2.45 4.17
C SER A 284 -8.56 3.43 4.42
N LEU A 285 -9.04 3.49 5.64
CA LEU A 285 -10.09 4.42 6.07
C LEU A 285 -9.47 5.68 6.69
N ASN A 286 -8.86 5.55 7.87
CA ASN A 286 -8.40 6.70 8.66
C ASN A 286 -6.91 6.60 9.04
N ALA A 287 -6.14 5.77 8.34
CA ALA A 287 -4.76 5.48 8.71
C ALA A 287 -3.72 6.49 8.19
N PHE A 288 -4.07 7.41 7.28
CA PHE A 288 -3.10 8.35 6.71
C PHE A 288 -2.41 9.20 7.77
N LYS A 289 -3.19 9.87 8.63
CA LYS A 289 -2.62 10.70 9.68
C LYS A 289 -1.76 9.90 10.68
N PRO A 290 -2.22 8.79 11.26
CA PRO A 290 -1.36 7.93 12.09
C PRO A 290 -0.07 7.49 11.38
N CYS A 291 -0.11 7.14 10.11
CA CYS A 291 1.07 6.72 9.36
C CYS A 291 2.05 7.86 9.14
N LEU A 292 1.59 9.05 8.77
CA LEU A 292 2.42 10.25 8.68
C LEU A 292 3.07 10.62 10.03
N ASP A 293 2.34 10.45 11.14
CA ASP A 293 2.87 10.65 12.49
C ASP A 293 3.96 9.62 12.85
N LEU A 294 3.81 8.34 12.40
CA LEU A 294 4.84 7.31 12.55
C LEU A 294 6.07 7.59 11.69
N MET A 295 5.92 8.09 10.48
CA MET A 295 7.03 8.55 9.64
C MET A 295 7.75 9.73 10.26
N LYS A 296 7.03 10.75 10.75
CA LYS A 296 7.59 11.88 11.47
C LYS A 296 8.43 11.44 12.67
N LYS A 297 7.97 10.43 13.42
CA LYS A 297 8.68 9.83 14.55
C LYS A 297 9.81 8.88 14.12
N LYS A 298 10.09 8.75 12.83
CA LYS A 298 11.08 7.82 12.26
C LYS A 298 10.86 6.35 12.66
N LYS A 299 9.61 6.00 12.96
CA LYS A 299 9.20 4.61 13.25
C LYS A 299 9.01 3.78 11.97
N ILE A 300 8.72 4.45 10.87
CA ILE A 300 8.58 3.88 9.52
C ILE A 300 9.44 4.70 8.57
N ASN A 301 10.25 4.02 7.76
CA ASN A 301 11.08 4.63 6.72
C ASN A 301 10.69 4.06 5.35
N THR A 302 9.84 4.77 4.65
CA THR A 302 9.34 4.37 3.34
C THR A 302 10.32 4.66 2.20
N ALA A 303 11.24 5.61 2.37
CA ALA A 303 12.25 5.91 1.35
C ALA A 303 13.11 4.69 0.98
N LEU A 304 13.24 3.72 1.89
CA LEU A 304 13.94 2.46 1.65
C LEU A 304 13.28 1.56 0.59
N LEU A 305 12.04 1.84 0.19
CA LEU A 305 11.35 1.07 -0.85
C LEU A 305 11.49 1.68 -2.25
N ALA A 306 11.84 2.97 -2.35
CA ALA A 306 11.96 3.68 -3.62
C ALA A 306 13.31 3.37 -4.29
N ASP A 307 13.44 2.18 -4.85
CA ASP A 307 14.72 1.72 -5.46
C ASP A 307 14.96 2.32 -6.83
N VAL A 308 13.90 2.65 -7.58
CA VAL A 308 13.96 3.22 -8.93
C VAL A 308 13.18 4.54 -8.92
N ILE A 309 13.86 5.67 -9.19
CA ILE A 309 13.22 6.99 -9.24
C ILE A 309 13.58 7.60 -10.59
N VAL A 310 12.58 7.77 -11.46
CA VAL A 310 12.77 8.20 -12.85
C VAL A 310 11.66 9.15 -13.31
N PRO A 311 11.91 10.00 -14.31
CA PRO A 311 10.87 10.77 -14.98
C PRO A 311 9.96 9.87 -15.82
N PHE A 312 8.81 10.39 -16.27
CA PHE A 312 7.86 9.62 -17.10
C PHE A 312 8.48 9.10 -18.40
N GLU A 313 9.39 9.82 -18.99
CA GLU A 313 10.09 9.42 -20.22
C GLU A 313 10.86 8.09 -20.07
N GLU A 314 11.25 7.74 -18.84
CA GLU A 314 11.95 6.50 -18.51
C GLU A 314 11.02 5.41 -17.93
N TYR A 315 9.70 5.54 -18.10
CA TYR A 315 8.73 4.60 -17.49
C TYR A 315 8.98 3.14 -17.89
N ARG A 316 9.42 2.88 -19.13
CA ARG A 316 9.71 1.52 -19.61
C ARG A 316 10.81 0.86 -18.78
N THR A 317 11.88 1.59 -18.49
CA THR A 317 12.96 1.13 -17.61
C THR A 317 12.44 0.81 -16.21
N ALA A 318 11.60 1.70 -15.63
CA ALA A 318 11.02 1.46 -14.33
C ALA A 318 10.12 0.20 -14.28
N MET A 319 9.28 0.02 -15.30
CA MET A 319 8.39 -1.15 -15.40
C MET A 319 9.18 -2.45 -15.59
N GLU A 320 10.25 -2.42 -16.40
CA GLU A 320 11.12 -3.56 -16.60
C GLU A 320 11.89 -3.92 -15.33
N MET A 321 12.44 -2.95 -14.62
CA MET A 321 13.13 -3.17 -13.35
C MET A 321 12.21 -3.84 -12.31
N LEU A 322 10.97 -3.39 -12.20
CA LEU A 322 9.96 -4.02 -11.32
C LEU A 322 9.64 -5.47 -11.72
N LYS A 323 9.67 -5.78 -13.03
CA LYS A 323 9.33 -7.10 -13.56
C LYS A 323 10.49 -8.08 -13.50
N SER A 324 11.69 -7.64 -13.88
CA SER A 324 12.87 -8.49 -14.12
C SER A 324 13.84 -8.55 -12.96
N HIS A 325 13.84 -7.55 -12.05
CA HIS A 325 14.78 -7.45 -10.93
C HIS A 325 14.05 -7.51 -9.57
N LYS A 326 13.08 -8.40 -9.47
CA LYS A 326 12.24 -8.55 -8.26
C LYS A 326 13.06 -8.77 -6.98
N GLU A 327 14.20 -9.44 -7.08
CA GLU A 327 15.06 -9.71 -5.91
C GLU A 327 15.73 -8.46 -5.32
N ARG A 328 15.77 -7.35 -6.07
CA ARG A 328 16.45 -6.10 -5.67
C ARG A 328 15.52 -4.90 -5.55
N VAL A 329 14.47 -4.86 -6.37
CA VAL A 329 13.59 -3.70 -6.51
C VAL A 329 12.28 -3.94 -5.77
N PHE A 330 11.97 -3.09 -4.80
CA PHE A 330 10.66 -3.07 -4.15
C PHE A 330 9.67 -2.20 -4.91
N LYS A 331 10.03 -0.92 -5.17
CA LYS A 331 9.14 0.02 -5.84
C LYS A 331 9.88 0.92 -6.82
N ALA A 332 9.16 1.29 -7.87
CA ALA A 332 9.50 2.41 -8.74
C ALA A 332 8.64 3.61 -8.42
N VAL A 333 9.21 4.80 -8.58
CA VAL A 333 8.57 6.09 -8.32
C VAL A 333 8.84 7.01 -9.50
N PHE A 334 7.79 7.62 -10.02
CA PHE A 334 7.88 8.62 -11.07
C PHE A 334 8.04 10.03 -10.48
N THR A 335 8.80 10.86 -11.20
CA THR A 335 8.95 12.29 -10.95
C THR A 335 8.32 13.08 -12.11
N PRO A 336 7.02 13.41 -12.05
CA PRO A 336 6.29 14.04 -13.16
C PRO A 336 6.92 15.34 -13.66
N GLY A 337 7.55 16.12 -12.77
CA GLY A 337 8.25 17.37 -13.09
C GLY A 337 9.69 17.22 -13.59
N GLY A 338 10.14 16.02 -13.94
CA GLY A 338 11.46 15.78 -14.52
C GLY A 338 12.66 15.89 -13.56
N LYS A 339 12.44 15.99 -12.24
CA LYS A 339 13.55 16.04 -11.26
C LYS A 339 14.12 14.63 -11.08
N LYS A 340 15.36 14.42 -11.51
CA LYS A 340 16.15 13.25 -11.06
C LYS A 340 16.57 13.46 -9.60
N LYS A 341 16.63 12.38 -8.83
CA LYS A 341 17.28 12.41 -7.52
C LYS A 341 18.75 12.79 -7.74
N ALA A 342 19.21 13.86 -7.10
CA ALA A 342 20.61 14.25 -7.05
C ALA A 342 21.42 13.19 -6.27
#